data_6155d378db1879deba939319a1a966eb
#
_entry.id   6155d378db1879deba939319a1a966eb
#
_cell.length_a   1.000
_cell.length_b   1.000
_cell.length_c   1.000
_cell.angle_alpha   90.00
_cell.angle_beta   90.00
_cell.angle_gamma   90.00
#
_symmetry.space_group_name_H-M   'P 1'
#
loop_
_entity.id
_entity.type
_entity.pdbx_description
1 polymer ?
#
loop_
_entity_poly.entity_id
_entity_poly.type
_entity_poly.pdbx_seq_one_letter_code
_entity_poly.pdbx_strand_id
1 'polypeptide(L)'
;MQFVRYERNGALRLGALEGNDVVDLLDAAPNGTAPGILAAFSDMTLLIAAADAGLAVARAALKAASGAARTPLAKTRLRAPIAPSLILCSGENYWDHREEKPEVTRKDPEFFLKTSLGVIGHGDDIVRDERVTQKLDYETEMLIVIGKAGRHIPAARAYEHIYGYSVMNDVTARDRQVTLRPDGSSVYNLGPGKNFDTCAPIGPAIVTADEIRDPQALDLRTYVNGELRQSNTTGKMIWTCAQLVEFFSTFVTLQPGVIISTGTPGGTAWGSDAELGGKKPMRKDVVTASSYLQPGDEVVCEIKGVGRLVNRVVAA
;
A
#
# COMPACT_ATOMS: atom_id res chain seq x y z
N MET A 1 13.43 10.54 2.29
CA MET A 1 13.77 9.58 3.39
C MET A 1 12.85 8.36 3.30
N GLN A 2 13.28 7.22 3.86
CA GLN A 2 12.47 6.00 3.91
C GLN A 2 12.25 5.63 5.38
N PHE A 3 11.03 5.81 5.87
CA PHE A 3 10.68 5.53 7.26
C PHE A 3 10.11 4.12 7.40
N VAL A 4 10.52 3.43 8.47
CA VAL A 4 10.08 2.07 8.81
C VAL A 4 9.58 2.00 10.25
N ARG A 5 8.68 1.06 10.52
CA ARG A 5 8.42 0.55 11.86
C ARG A 5 9.04 -0.84 11.97
N TYR A 6 9.66 -1.11 13.10
CA TYR A 6 10.38 -2.36 13.30
C TYR A 6 10.38 -2.79 14.76
N GLU A 7 10.65 -4.06 14.98
CA GLU A 7 10.75 -4.62 16.34
C GLU A 7 12.19 -4.52 16.85
N ARG A 8 12.35 -3.99 18.06
CA ARG A 8 13.62 -3.97 18.78
C ARG A 8 13.38 -4.22 20.27
N ASN A 9 13.99 -5.28 20.81
CA ASN A 9 13.85 -5.66 22.21
C ASN A 9 12.40 -5.81 22.69
N GLY A 10 11.52 -6.36 21.84
CA GLY A 10 10.10 -6.55 22.15
C GLY A 10 9.22 -5.30 22.05
N ALA A 11 9.79 -4.16 21.65
CA ALA A 11 9.05 -2.92 21.43
C ALA A 11 8.99 -2.53 19.94
N LEU A 12 7.92 -1.87 19.53
CA LEU A 12 7.85 -1.22 18.23
C LEU A 12 8.61 0.10 18.26
N ARG A 13 9.44 0.33 17.24
CA ARG A 13 10.28 1.51 17.10
C ARG A 13 10.09 2.12 15.72
N LEU A 14 10.32 3.42 15.61
CA LEU A 14 10.48 4.09 14.33
C LEU A 14 11.95 4.19 13.95
N GLY A 15 12.23 3.88 12.70
CA GLY A 15 13.54 4.03 12.11
C GLY A 15 13.48 4.66 10.72
N ALA A 16 14.65 5.02 10.21
CA ALA A 16 14.83 5.38 8.82
C ALA A 16 15.87 4.47 8.19
N LEU A 17 15.66 4.09 6.93
CA LEU A 17 16.63 3.30 6.18
C LEU A 17 17.79 4.18 5.71
N GLU A 18 19.01 3.71 5.93
CA GLU A 18 20.24 4.31 5.40
C GLU A 18 21.18 3.18 4.94
N GLY A 19 21.31 3.02 3.64
CA GLY A 19 22.01 1.88 3.07
C GLY A 19 21.35 0.55 3.46
N ASN A 20 22.12 -0.33 4.12
CA ASN A 20 21.64 -1.63 4.60
C ASN A 20 21.27 -1.63 6.09
N ASP A 21 21.10 -0.47 6.70
CA ASP A 21 20.80 -0.33 8.13
C ASP A 21 19.46 0.36 8.36
N VAL A 22 18.83 0.00 9.48
CA VAL A 22 17.77 0.78 10.11
C VAL A 22 18.42 1.65 11.18
N VAL A 23 18.25 2.96 11.06
CA VAL A 23 18.66 3.94 12.08
C VAL A 23 17.47 4.22 12.97
N ASP A 24 17.60 3.94 14.28
CA ASP A 24 16.56 4.25 15.27
C ASP A 24 16.47 5.77 15.48
N LEU A 25 15.31 6.34 15.21
CA LEU A 25 15.14 7.79 15.25
C LEU A 25 15.22 8.36 16.66
N LEU A 26 14.75 7.63 17.67
CA LEU A 26 14.77 8.09 19.05
C LEU A 26 16.17 8.03 19.65
N ASP A 27 16.89 6.91 19.41
CA ASP A 27 18.26 6.73 19.92
C ASP A 27 19.28 7.64 19.22
N ALA A 28 19.01 7.99 17.96
CA ALA A 28 19.84 8.90 17.17
C ALA A 28 19.44 10.38 17.28
N ALA A 29 18.37 10.70 18.00
CA ALA A 29 17.89 12.06 18.11
C ALA A 29 18.98 12.98 18.71
N PRO A 30 19.24 14.15 18.13
CA PRO A 30 20.23 15.08 18.65
C PRO A 30 19.91 15.53 20.09
N ASN A 31 20.94 15.75 20.91
CA ASN A 31 20.78 16.32 22.23
C ASN A 31 20.06 17.68 22.14
N GLY A 32 19.10 17.91 23.04
CA GLY A 32 18.30 19.15 23.05
C GLY A 32 17.12 19.12 22.08
N THR A 33 16.82 17.99 21.44
CA THR A 33 15.58 17.83 20.65
C THR A 33 14.36 18.10 21.54
N ALA A 34 13.43 18.92 21.06
CA ALA A 34 12.21 19.27 21.79
C ALA A 34 11.41 18.04 22.20
N PRO A 35 10.88 17.96 23.44
CA PRO A 35 10.16 16.76 23.93
C PRO A 35 8.99 16.34 23.03
N GLY A 36 8.27 17.28 22.44
CA GLY A 36 7.17 16.99 21.51
C GLY A 36 7.63 16.26 20.23
N ILE A 37 8.83 16.56 19.72
CA ILE A 37 9.39 15.85 18.56
C ILE A 37 9.91 14.46 18.97
N LEU A 38 10.53 14.33 20.16
CA LEU A 38 10.91 13.02 20.69
C LEU A 38 9.67 12.11 20.86
N ALA A 39 8.57 12.66 21.37
CA ALA A 39 7.31 11.94 21.47
C ALA A 39 6.77 11.52 20.08
N ALA A 40 6.93 12.36 19.06
CA ALA A 40 6.52 12.02 17.69
C ALA A 40 7.30 10.83 17.12
N PHE A 41 8.50 10.52 17.59
CA PHE A 41 9.26 9.33 17.17
C PHE A 41 8.75 8.01 17.80
N SER A 42 7.68 8.05 18.59
CA SER A 42 7.04 6.84 19.12
C SER A 42 5.99 6.24 18.19
N ASP A 43 5.40 7.05 17.28
CA ASP A 43 4.36 6.61 16.35
C ASP A 43 4.47 7.32 14.99
N MET A 44 4.21 6.57 13.90
CA MET A 44 4.34 7.10 12.54
C MET A 44 3.34 8.23 12.27
N THR A 45 2.12 8.13 12.79
CA THR A 45 1.11 9.18 12.59
C THR A 45 1.50 10.48 13.30
N LEU A 46 2.10 10.36 14.50
CA LEU A 46 2.64 11.51 15.23
C LEU A 46 3.83 12.13 14.48
N LEU A 47 4.72 11.31 13.92
CA LEU A 47 5.84 11.81 13.10
C LEU A 47 5.32 12.54 11.86
N ILE A 48 4.34 11.98 11.16
CA ILE A 48 3.70 12.62 10.02
C ILE A 48 3.07 13.95 10.42
N ALA A 49 2.34 13.98 11.54
CA ALA A 49 1.70 15.19 12.05
C ALA A 49 2.70 16.28 12.50
N ALA A 50 3.94 15.89 12.89
CA ALA A 50 5.01 16.82 13.19
C ALA A 50 5.58 17.52 11.94
N ALA A 51 5.18 17.10 10.74
CA ALA A 51 5.48 17.72 9.44
C ALA A 51 6.99 18.07 9.29
N ASP A 52 7.31 19.28 8.81
CA ASP A 52 8.69 19.70 8.55
C ASP A 52 9.59 19.66 9.78
N ALA A 53 9.05 19.93 10.97
CA ALA A 53 9.83 19.88 12.21
C ALA A 53 10.27 18.44 12.53
N GLY A 54 9.36 17.46 12.37
CA GLY A 54 9.69 16.04 12.52
C GLY A 54 10.72 15.57 11.48
N LEU A 55 10.52 15.94 10.21
CA LEU A 55 11.46 15.62 9.13
C LEU A 55 12.86 16.22 9.35
N ALA A 56 12.94 17.47 9.80
CA ALA A 56 14.21 18.14 10.06
C ALA A 56 15.01 17.41 11.15
N VAL A 57 14.35 17.03 12.26
CA VAL A 57 15.00 16.28 13.34
C VAL A 57 15.36 14.86 12.90
N ALA A 58 14.50 14.18 12.13
CA ALA A 58 14.82 12.87 11.59
C ALA A 58 16.05 12.90 10.66
N ARG A 59 16.17 13.92 9.80
CA ARG A 59 17.40 14.13 8.98
C ARG A 59 18.64 14.40 9.83
N ALA A 60 18.50 15.17 10.92
CA ALA A 60 19.59 15.42 11.86
C ALA A 60 19.98 14.14 12.61
N ALA A 61 19.00 13.32 13.01
CA ALA A 61 19.22 12.03 13.63
C ALA A 61 20.03 11.08 12.72
N LEU A 62 19.69 10.98 11.43
CA LEU A 62 20.45 10.17 10.47
C LEU A 62 21.93 10.62 10.39
N LYS A 63 22.17 11.94 10.31
CA LYS A 63 23.53 12.49 10.24
C LYS A 63 24.35 12.24 11.51
N ALA A 64 23.70 12.22 12.68
CA ALA A 64 24.35 12.06 13.99
C ALA A 64 24.44 10.58 14.43
N ALA A 65 23.77 9.66 13.73
CA ALA A 65 23.61 8.28 14.15
C ALA A 65 24.95 7.56 14.34
N SER A 66 25.23 7.14 15.58
CA SER A 66 26.32 6.25 15.91
C SER A 66 25.98 4.79 15.68
N GLY A 67 26.95 3.88 15.78
CA GLY A 67 26.75 2.44 15.65
C GLY A 67 25.69 1.87 16.60
N ALA A 68 25.52 2.45 17.80
CA ALA A 68 24.53 1.99 18.79
C ALA A 68 23.07 2.22 18.33
N ALA A 69 22.84 3.24 17.50
CA ALA A 69 21.51 3.53 16.93
C ALA A 69 21.24 2.79 15.61
N ARG A 70 22.18 1.99 15.10
CA ARG A 70 22.10 1.27 13.82
C ARG A 70 21.85 -0.21 14.04
N THR A 71 20.96 -0.78 13.25
CA THR A 71 20.71 -2.22 13.20
C THR A 71 20.69 -2.67 11.74
N PRO A 72 21.45 -3.72 11.35
CA PRO A 72 21.40 -4.23 9.99
C PRO A 72 19.97 -4.61 9.59
N LEU A 73 19.51 -4.14 8.44
CA LEU A 73 18.15 -4.41 7.92
C LEU A 73 17.88 -5.92 7.85
N ALA A 74 18.85 -6.72 7.43
CA ALA A 74 18.74 -8.17 7.34
C ALA A 74 18.51 -8.87 8.70
N LYS A 75 18.74 -8.18 9.83
CA LYS A 75 18.49 -8.67 11.19
C LYS A 75 17.28 -8.01 11.84
N THR A 76 16.52 -7.24 11.06
CA THR A 76 15.43 -6.41 11.56
C THR A 76 14.10 -6.97 11.09
N ARG A 77 13.16 -7.22 12.00
CA ARG A 77 11.78 -7.53 11.64
C ARG A 77 11.02 -6.23 11.42
N LEU A 78 10.75 -5.94 10.14
CA LEU A 78 9.91 -4.82 9.77
C LEU A 78 8.45 -5.14 10.08
N ARG A 79 7.68 -4.10 10.37
CA ARG A 79 6.22 -4.15 10.55
C ARG A 79 5.59 -3.18 9.56
N ALA A 80 4.26 -3.22 9.42
CA ALA A 80 3.59 -2.21 8.61
C ALA A 80 4.08 -0.82 9.04
N PRO A 81 4.55 0.02 8.12
CA PRO A 81 5.21 1.28 8.48
C PRO A 81 4.28 2.28 9.15
N ILE A 82 2.97 2.08 9.00
CA ILE A 82 1.93 2.87 9.65
C ILE A 82 0.78 1.95 10.10
N ALA A 83 0.08 2.33 11.17
CA ALA A 83 -1.24 1.81 11.54
C ALA A 83 -2.28 2.89 11.16
N PRO A 84 -2.83 2.86 9.93
CA PRO A 84 -3.67 3.94 9.45
C PRO A 84 -5.01 3.96 10.17
N SER A 85 -5.52 5.16 10.46
CA SER A 85 -6.87 5.33 11.01
C SER A 85 -7.96 5.07 9.97
N LEU A 86 -7.63 5.26 8.69
CA LEU A 86 -8.54 5.09 7.56
C LEU A 86 -7.76 4.68 6.31
N ILE A 87 -8.28 3.67 5.60
CA ILE A 87 -7.77 3.23 4.31
C ILE A 87 -8.86 3.50 3.28
N LEU A 88 -8.66 4.55 2.48
CA LEU A 88 -9.49 4.90 1.33
C LEU A 88 -8.95 4.17 0.10
N CYS A 89 -9.82 3.50 -0.65
CA CYS A 89 -9.41 2.74 -1.82
C CYS A 89 -10.15 3.20 -3.06
N SER A 90 -9.39 3.32 -4.16
CA SER A 90 -9.94 3.58 -5.48
C SER A 90 -9.90 2.30 -6.31
N GLY A 91 -11.04 1.83 -6.78
CA GLY A 91 -11.14 0.70 -7.70
C GLY A 91 -11.02 1.11 -9.16
N GLU A 92 -10.62 0.11 -10.01
CA GLU A 92 -10.57 0.23 -11.47
C GLU A 92 -9.77 1.43 -12.00
N ASN A 93 -8.64 1.73 -11.37
CA ASN A 93 -7.86 2.90 -11.71
C ASN A 93 -6.82 2.66 -12.83
N TYR A 94 -6.86 1.52 -13.51
CA TYR A 94 -6.01 1.22 -14.68
C TYR A 94 -6.86 0.68 -15.83
N TRP A 95 -6.56 1.14 -17.06
CA TRP A 95 -7.32 0.74 -18.24
C TRP A 95 -7.24 -0.75 -18.49
N ASP A 96 -6.05 -1.37 -18.37
CA ASP A 96 -5.85 -2.79 -18.58
C ASP A 96 -6.59 -3.66 -17.54
N HIS A 97 -6.71 -3.21 -16.30
CA HIS A 97 -7.55 -3.88 -15.30
C HIS A 97 -9.05 -3.72 -15.60
N ARG A 98 -9.45 -2.56 -16.08
CA ARG A 98 -10.84 -2.32 -16.52
C ARG A 98 -11.23 -3.22 -17.69
N GLU A 99 -10.31 -3.52 -18.59
CA GLU A 99 -10.53 -4.41 -19.73
C GLU A 99 -10.73 -5.89 -19.32
N GLU A 100 -10.34 -6.28 -18.10
CA GLU A 100 -10.53 -7.63 -17.56
C GLU A 100 -12.00 -7.96 -17.24
N LYS A 101 -12.91 -7.00 -17.32
CA LYS A 101 -14.33 -7.16 -16.98
C LYS A 101 -15.29 -6.53 -18.02
N PRO A 102 -16.61 -6.82 -17.89
CA PRO A 102 -17.62 -6.14 -18.70
C PRO A 102 -17.54 -4.62 -18.56
N GLU A 103 -17.69 -3.91 -19.69
CA GLU A 103 -17.55 -2.46 -19.75
C GLU A 103 -18.53 -1.76 -18.81
N VAL A 104 -17.99 -0.98 -17.88
CA VAL A 104 -18.73 -0.05 -17.03
C VAL A 104 -18.08 1.32 -17.15
N THR A 105 -18.78 2.26 -17.78
CA THR A 105 -18.28 3.64 -17.84
C THR A 105 -18.52 4.32 -16.50
N ARG A 106 -17.47 4.58 -15.74
CA ARG A 106 -17.53 5.36 -14.49
C ARG A 106 -17.09 6.79 -14.78
N LYS A 107 -17.81 7.75 -14.20
CA LYS A 107 -17.44 9.17 -14.24
C LYS A 107 -16.45 9.54 -13.13
N ASP A 108 -16.49 8.79 -12.03
CA ASP A 108 -15.71 9.01 -10.81
C ASP A 108 -14.95 7.73 -10.41
N PRO A 109 -13.87 7.85 -9.61
CA PRO A 109 -13.20 6.71 -9.00
C PRO A 109 -14.18 5.84 -8.22
N GLU A 110 -14.00 4.53 -8.24
CA GLU A 110 -14.70 3.66 -7.30
C GLU A 110 -14.20 3.96 -5.88
N PHE A 111 -15.14 4.09 -4.94
CA PHE A 111 -14.81 4.39 -3.56
C PHE A 111 -15.20 3.21 -2.66
N PHE A 112 -14.22 2.61 -2.01
CA PHE A 112 -14.43 1.65 -0.94
C PHE A 112 -13.40 1.83 0.18
N LEU A 113 -13.60 1.08 1.27
CA LEU A 113 -12.75 1.12 2.45
C LEU A 113 -12.16 -0.26 2.70
N LYS A 114 -10.92 -0.29 3.20
CA LYS A 114 -10.38 -1.46 3.88
C LYS A 114 -10.27 -1.21 5.38
N THR A 115 -10.47 -2.27 6.15
CA THR A 115 -10.29 -2.21 7.60
C THR A 115 -8.82 -2.08 7.97
N SER A 116 -8.51 -1.20 8.91
CA SER A 116 -7.17 -1.12 9.49
C SER A 116 -6.78 -2.36 10.29
N LEU A 117 -7.76 -3.17 10.72
CA LEU A 117 -7.52 -4.42 11.42
C LEU A 117 -6.90 -5.51 10.52
N GLY A 118 -7.09 -5.41 9.20
CA GLY A 118 -6.47 -6.31 8.23
C GLY A 118 -5.04 -5.96 7.85
N VAL A 119 -4.46 -4.89 8.41
CA VAL A 119 -3.11 -4.43 8.07
C VAL A 119 -2.04 -5.35 8.64
N ILE A 120 -1.15 -5.79 7.76
CA ILE A 120 0.08 -6.54 8.09
C ILE A 120 1.29 -5.89 7.40
N GLY A 121 2.50 -6.22 7.83
CA GLY A 121 3.75 -5.66 7.31
C GLY A 121 4.49 -6.55 6.32
N HIS A 122 5.65 -6.09 5.93
CA HIS A 122 6.61 -6.86 5.15
C HIS A 122 7.07 -8.10 5.94
N GLY A 123 7.00 -9.27 5.30
CA GLY A 123 7.38 -10.56 5.90
C GLY A 123 6.35 -11.17 6.84
N ASP A 124 5.23 -10.50 7.11
CA ASP A 124 4.09 -11.11 7.80
C ASP A 124 3.30 -12.01 6.83
N ASP A 125 2.59 -13.01 7.35
CA ASP A 125 1.86 -13.98 6.53
C ASP A 125 0.46 -13.48 6.14
N ILE A 126 0.08 -13.71 4.87
CA ILE A 126 -1.29 -13.57 4.39
C ILE A 126 -2.03 -14.88 4.72
N VAL A 127 -3.05 -14.81 5.55
CA VAL A 127 -3.82 -16.01 5.96
C VAL A 127 -4.94 -16.28 4.96
N ARG A 128 -4.88 -17.44 4.29
CA ARG A 128 -5.98 -17.95 3.48
C ARG A 128 -6.89 -18.81 4.35
N ASP A 129 -8.00 -18.22 4.79
CA ASP A 129 -9.05 -18.93 5.50
C ASP A 129 -10.11 -19.41 4.50
N GLU A 130 -10.27 -20.74 4.36
CA GLU A 130 -11.25 -21.34 3.44
C GLU A 130 -12.71 -21.05 3.81
N ARG A 131 -12.98 -20.66 5.06
CA ARG A 131 -14.32 -20.19 5.50
C ARG A 131 -14.62 -18.80 4.94
N VAL A 132 -13.58 -18.02 4.65
CA VAL A 132 -13.70 -16.69 4.06
C VAL A 132 -13.69 -16.79 2.54
N THR A 133 -12.66 -17.44 1.94
CA THR A 133 -12.52 -17.48 0.49
C THR A 133 -11.72 -18.69 0.00
N GLN A 134 -12.10 -19.19 -1.17
CA GLN A 134 -11.30 -20.12 -1.95
C GLN A 134 -10.61 -19.44 -3.15
N LYS A 135 -10.92 -18.16 -3.40
CA LYS A 135 -10.42 -17.38 -4.54
C LYS A 135 -9.68 -16.14 -4.05
N LEU A 136 -8.59 -16.36 -3.29
CA LEU A 136 -7.74 -15.31 -2.76
C LEU A 136 -6.84 -14.74 -3.87
N ASP A 137 -6.88 -13.43 -4.10
CA ASP A 137 -6.16 -12.76 -5.18
C ASP A 137 -5.24 -11.65 -4.66
N TYR A 138 -4.29 -11.25 -5.49
CA TYR A 138 -3.29 -10.21 -5.25
C TYR A 138 -3.56 -8.97 -6.10
N GLU A 139 -3.21 -7.80 -5.57
CA GLU A 139 -3.33 -6.51 -6.25
C GLU A 139 -2.23 -5.56 -5.76
N THR A 140 -1.15 -5.38 -6.54
CA THR A 140 -0.14 -4.37 -6.21
C THR A 140 -0.68 -2.98 -6.45
N GLU A 141 -0.62 -2.14 -5.43
CA GLU A 141 -1.10 -0.75 -5.47
C GLU A 141 -0.09 0.20 -4.83
N MET A 142 -0.03 1.42 -5.36
CA MET A 142 0.67 2.50 -4.68
C MET A 142 -0.23 3.08 -3.60
N LEU A 143 0.34 3.36 -2.43
CA LEU A 143 -0.31 4.11 -1.37
C LEU A 143 0.15 5.55 -1.37
N ILE A 144 -0.80 6.47 -1.24
CA ILE A 144 -0.57 7.87 -0.90
C ILE A 144 -0.76 8.01 0.61
N VAL A 145 0.22 8.56 1.31
CA VAL A 145 0.14 8.85 2.74
C VAL A 145 -0.12 10.33 2.93
N ILE A 146 -1.22 10.68 3.57
CA ILE A 146 -1.59 12.09 3.81
C ILE A 146 -0.76 12.65 4.96
N GLY A 147 -0.17 13.84 4.74
CA GLY A 147 0.66 14.54 5.73
C GLY A 147 0.02 15.81 6.28
N LYS A 148 -0.77 16.49 5.48
CA LYS A 148 -1.43 17.74 5.87
C LYS A 148 -2.94 17.60 5.77
N ALA A 149 -3.61 17.93 6.86
CA ALA A 149 -5.08 17.89 6.90
C ALA A 149 -5.70 18.82 5.83
N GLY A 150 -6.82 18.36 5.25
CA GLY A 150 -7.55 19.18 4.29
C GLY A 150 -8.88 18.59 3.88
N ARG A 151 -9.76 19.46 3.43
CA ARG A 151 -11.05 19.13 2.84
C ARG A 151 -11.26 19.96 1.58
N HIS A 152 -11.95 19.37 0.57
CA HIS A 152 -12.14 20.01 -0.74
C HIS A 152 -10.82 20.50 -1.34
N ILE A 153 -9.78 19.65 -1.28
CA ILE A 153 -8.45 19.96 -1.79
C ILE A 153 -8.49 19.94 -3.31
N PRO A 154 -8.23 21.03 -4.01
CA PRO A 154 -8.18 21.01 -5.47
C PRO A 154 -6.96 20.20 -5.94
N ALA A 155 -7.08 19.48 -7.06
CA ALA A 155 -6.01 18.66 -7.63
C ALA A 155 -4.68 19.42 -7.80
N ALA A 156 -4.74 20.70 -8.17
CA ALA A 156 -3.56 21.55 -8.32
C ALA A 156 -2.76 21.75 -7.02
N ARG A 157 -3.36 21.50 -5.86
CA ARG A 157 -2.73 21.62 -4.54
C ARG A 157 -2.56 20.30 -3.83
N ALA A 158 -2.97 19.19 -4.42
CA ALA A 158 -3.00 17.88 -3.79
C ALA A 158 -1.64 17.44 -3.22
N TYR A 159 -0.56 17.70 -3.97
CA TYR A 159 0.80 17.32 -3.57
C TYR A 159 1.30 18.03 -2.31
N GLU A 160 0.74 19.20 -1.95
CA GLU A 160 1.03 19.88 -0.68
C GLU A 160 0.51 19.11 0.56
N HIS A 161 -0.39 18.15 0.34
CA HIS A 161 -1.02 17.37 1.38
C HIS A 161 -0.43 15.95 1.50
N ILE A 162 0.47 15.56 0.60
CA ILE A 162 1.07 14.23 0.55
C ILE A 162 2.38 14.20 1.34
N TYR A 163 2.46 13.33 2.36
CA TYR A 163 3.69 13.08 3.10
C TYR A 163 4.66 12.19 2.35
N GLY A 164 4.12 11.18 1.68
CA GLY A 164 4.92 10.19 0.97
C GLY A 164 4.10 9.06 0.40
N TYR A 165 4.80 8.00 0.02
CA TYR A 165 4.23 6.85 -0.69
C TYR A 165 4.70 5.54 -0.05
N SER A 166 3.90 4.49 -0.22
CA SER A 166 4.24 3.13 0.17
C SER A 166 3.67 2.13 -0.83
N VAL A 167 3.88 0.84 -0.60
CA VAL A 167 3.30 -0.23 -1.40
C VAL A 167 2.22 -0.94 -0.58
N MET A 168 1.15 -1.36 -1.24
CA MET A 168 0.12 -2.22 -0.67
C MET A 168 -0.14 -3.40 -1.60
N ASN A 169 -0.50 -4.54 -1.01
CA ASN A 169 -1.20 -5.60 -1.69
C ASN A 169 -2.67 -5.54 -1.25
N ASP A 170 -3.57 -5.09 -2.15
CA ASP A 170 -5.01 -5.07 -1.87
C ASP A 170 -5.59 -6.49 -2.02
N VAL A 171 -5.22 -7.37 -1.07
CA VAL A 171 -5.63 -8.77 -1.08
C VAL A 171 -7.15 -8.90 -1.11
N THR A 172 -7.64 -9.69 -2.06
CA THR A 172 -9.05 -9.74 -2.42
C THR A 172 -9.61 -11.16 -2.35
N ALA A 173 -10.75 -11.31 -1.71
CA ALA A 173 -11.57 -12.53 -1.72
C ALA A 173 -12.57 -12.44 -2.90
N ARG A 174 -12.19 -12.96 -4.08
CA ARG A 174 -12.95 -12.74 -5.32
C ARG A 174 -14.35 -13.37 -5.30
N ASP A 175 -14.49 -14.54 -4.72
CA ASP A 175 -15.78 -15.24 -4.55
C ASP A 175 -16.70 -14.56 -3.52
N ARG A 176 -16.18 -13.60 -2.74
CA ARG A 176 -16.97 -12.70 -1.87
C ARG A 176 -17.23 -11.36 -2.52
N GLN A 177 -16.30 -10.92 -3.39
CA GLN A 177 -16.40 -9.65 -4.09
C GLN A 177 -17.38 -9.71 -5.26
N VAL A 178 -17.32 -10.76 -6.08
CA VAL A 178 -18.04 -10.83 -7.35
C VAL A 178 -19.16 -11.89 -7.27
N THR A 179 -20.37 -11.47 -7.63
CA THR A 179 -21.50 -12.38 -7.82
C THR A 179 -22.05 -12.19 -9.22
N LEU A 180 -22.05 -13.24 -10.04
CA LEU A 180 -22.72 -13.24 -11.33
C LEU A 180 -24.21 -13.49 -11.15
N ARG A 181 -25.02 -12.69 -11.82
CA ARG A 181 -26.46 -12.90 -11.91
C ARG A 181 -26.80 -13.82 -13.09
N PRO A 182 -28.01 -14.42 -13.11
CA PRO A 182 -28.45 -15.27 -14.22
C PRO A 182 -28.48 -14.57 -15.59
N ASP A 183 -28.59 -13.23 -15.62
CA ASP A 183 -28.56 -12.42 -16.83
C ASP A 183 -27.13 -12.09 -17.30
N GLY A 184 -26.09 -12.61 -16.61
CA GLY A 184 -24.68 -12.38 -16.90
C GLY A 184 -24.13 -11.06 -16.36
N SER A 185 -24.95 -10.24 -15.68
CA SER A 185 -24.46 -9.03 -15.01
C SER A 185 -23.73 -9.39 -13.71
N SER A 186 -22.76 -8.55 -13.31
CA SER A 186 -22.00 -8.71 -12.08
C SER A 186 -22.48 -7.76 -10.99
N VAL A 187 -22.49 -8.25 -9.76
CA VAL A 187 -22.64 -7.43 -8.55
C VAL A 187 -21.31 -7.46 -7.81
N TYR A 188 -20.82 -6.29 -7.44
CA TYR A 188 -19.59 -6.15 -6.66
C TYR A 188 -19.93 -5.85 -5.21
N ASN A 189 -19.45 -6.72 -4.30
CA ASN A 189 -19.57 -6.57 -2.86
C ASN A 189 -18.20 -6.30 -2.26
N LEU A 190 -17.82 -5.04 -2.15
CA LEU A 190 -16.51 -4.61 -1.69
C LEU A 190 -16.35 -4.72 -0.16
N GLY A 191 -17.43 -4.87 0.59
CA GLY A 191 -17.37 -5.13 2.03
C GLY A 191 -16.61 -6.43 2.33
N PRO A 192 -17.23 -7.61 2.20
CA PRO A 192 -16.58 -8.89 2.52
C PRO A 192 -15.48 -9.29 1.53
N GLY A 193 -15.52 -8.79 0.29
CA GLY A 193 -14.49 -9.07 -0.70
C GLY A 193 -13.14 -8.42 -0.41
N LYS A 194 -13.13 -7.34 0.37
CA LYS A 194 -11.95 -6.50 0.64
C LYS A 194 -11.60 -6.35 2.12
N ASN A 195 -12.40 -6.92 3.06
CA ASN A 195 -12.21 -6.74 4.49
C ASN A 195 -12.25 -8.06 5.25
N PHE A 196 -11.08 -8.57 5.56
CA PHE A 196 -10.82 -9.75 6.37
C PHE A 196 -9.41 -9.65 6.98
N ASP A 197 -9.09 -10.51 7.91
CA ASP A 197 -7.77 -10.51 8.54
C ASP A 197 -6.67 -10.69 7.50
N THR A 198 -5.58 -9.93 7.61
CA THR A 198 -4.42 -9.92 6.71
C THR A 198 -4.70 -9.46 5.28
N CYS A 199 -5.85 -8.82 5.03
CA CYS A 199 -6.23 -8.36 3.68
C CYS A 199 -5.45 -7.13 3.17
N ALA A 200 -4.63 -6.49 4.01
CA ALA A 200 -3.95 -5.25 3.68
C ALA A 200 -2.45 -5.27 4.06
N PRO A 201 -1.62 -6.09 3.40
CA PRO A 201 -0.17 -5.96 3.52
C PRO A 201 0.31 -4.58 3.06
N ILE A 202 1.08 -3.86 3.89
CA ILE A 202 1.59 -2.50 3.63
C ILE A 202 3.09 -2.42 3.94
N GLY A 203 3.87 -1.78 3.08
CA GLY A 203 5.27 -1.51 3.34
C GLY A 203 6.19 -1.66 2.12
N PRO A 204 7.48 -1.92 2.34
CA PRO A 204 8.18 -2.08 3.63
C PRO A 204 8.37 -0.76 4.39
N ALA A 205 8.33 0.38 3.70
CA ALA A 205 8.62 1.70 4.22
C ALA A 205 7.60 2.75 3.71
N ILE A 206 7.58 3.92 4.34
CA ILE A 206 7.03 5.15 3.74
C ILE A 206 8.22 5.93 3.18
N VAL A 207 8.20 6.17 1.87
CA VAL A 207 9.15 7.02 1.16
C VAL A 207 8.58 8.43 1.11
N THR A 208 9.30 9.42 1.65
CA THR A 208 8.82 10.81 1.67
C THR A 208 8.66 11.38 0.26
N ALA A 209 7.71 12.27 0.09
CA ALA A 209 7.33 12.80 -1.23
C ALA A 209 8.49 13.50 -1.97
N ASP A 210 9.43 14.09 -1.24
CA ASP A 210 10.62 14.75 -1.80
C ASP A 210 11.62 13.78 -2.46
N GLU A 211 11.56 12.46 -2.14
CA GLU A 211 12.37 11.42 -2.79
C GLU A 211 11.75 10.92 -4.10
N ILE A 212 10.47 11.15 -4.31
CA ILE A 212 9.74 10.69 -5.50
C ILE A 212 9.52 11.87 -6.44
N ARG A 213 10.34 11.92 -7.49
CA ARG A 213 10.32 13.02 -8.45
C ARG A 213 8.97 13.18 -9.16
N ASP A 214 8.40 12.05 -9.58
CA ASP A 214 7.11 12.00 -10.27
C ASP A 214 6.36 10.71 -9.88
N PRO A 215 5.33 10.79 -9.03
CA PRO A 215 4.56 9.62 -8.62
C PRO A 215 3.71 9.04 -9.76
N GLN A 216 3.57 9.72 -10.90
CA GLN A 216 2.89 9.22 -12.09
C GLN A 216 3.84 8.59 -13.13
N ALA A 217 5.09 8.29 -12.75
CA ALA A 217 6.09 7.70 -13.65
C ALA A 217 6.84 6.52 -13.00
N LEU A 218 6.18 5.76 -12.12
CA LEU A 218 6.77 4.65 -11.38
C LEU A 218 6.36 3.32 -11.99
N ASP A 219 7.35 2.43 -12.24
CA ASP A 219 7.08 1.05 -12.62
C ASP A 219 6.50 0.27 -11.44
N LEU A 220 5.46 -0.52 -11.70
CA LEU A 220 4.76 -1.34 -10.74
C LEU A 220 4.72 -2.79 -11.22
N ARG A 221 5.04 -3.74 -10.35
CA ARG A 221 5.10 -5.17 -10.68
C ARG A 221 4.58 -6.04 -9.54
N THR A 222 3.96 -7.16 -9.91
CA THR A 222 3.61 -8.24 -8.99
C THR A 222 4.27 -9.53 -9.45
N TYR A 223 4.89 -10.23 -8.52
CA TYR A 223 5.39 -11.59 -8.75
C TYR A 223 4.69 -12.55 -7.79
N VAL A 224 4.34 -13.73 -8.28
CA VAL A 224 3.89 -14.87 -7.48
C VAL A 224 4.85 -16.02 -7.77
N ASN A 225 5.53 -16.51 -6.73
CA ASN A 225 6.56 -17.54 -6.84
C ASN A 225 7.64 -17.22 -7.89
N GLY A 226 8.02 -15.95 -8.00
CA GLY A 226 8.98 -15.44 -8.96
C GLY A 226 8.44 -15.21 -10.38
N GLU A 227 7.20 -15.61 -10.68
CA GLU A 227 6.56 -15.36 -11.98
C GLU A 227 5.91 -13.98 -12.03
N LEU A 228 6.22 -13.19 -13.06
CA LEU A 228 5.66 -11.85 -13.26
C LEU A 228 4.19 -11.93 -13.65
N ARG A 229 3.31 -11.46 -12.78
CA ARG A 229 1.84 -11.47 -12.94
C ARG A 229 1.27 -10.13 -13.37
N GLN A 230 1.73 -9.05 -12.77
CA GLN A 230 1.33 -7.69 -13.14
C GLN A 230 2.57 -6.89 -13.51
N SER A 231 2.47 -6.06 -14.53
CA SER A 231 3.53 -5.13 -14.96
C SER A 231 2.90 -3.92 -15.61
N ASN A 232 3.06 -2.76 -15.00
CA ASN A 232 2.54 -1.50 -15.54
C ASN A 232 3.32 -0.31 -14.96
N THR A 233 2.86 0.89 -15.24
CA THR A 233 3.38 2.13 -14.65
C THR A 233 2.25 2.98 -14.11
N THR A 234 2.49 3.70 -13.01
CA THR A 234 1.53 4.65 -12.43
C THR A 234 1.10 5.74 -13.41
N GLY A 235 1.86 5.98 -14.49
CA GLY A 235 1.47 6.85 -15.60
C GLY A 235 0.29 6.36 -16.42
N LYS A 236 -0.15 5.11 -16.23
CA LYS A 236 -1.34 4.51 -16.86
C LYS A 236 -2.57 4.50 -15.97
N MET A 237 -2.49 5.13 -14.80
CA MET A 237 -3.68 5.38 -13.98
C MET A 237 -4.71 6.21 -14.75
N ILE A 238 -5.98 5.89 -14.53
CA ILE A 238 -7.13 6.65 -15.09
C ILE A 238 -7.25 7.97 -14.34
N TRP A 239 -7.19 7.93 -13.02
CA TRP A 239 -7.16 9.10 -12.14
C TRP A 239 -5.80 9.19 -11.44
N THR A 240 -5.18 10.34 -11.59
CA THR A 240 -3.86 10.64 -10.99
C THR A 240 -3.93 10.71 -9.47
N CYS A 241 -2.78 10.63 -8.80
CA CYS A 241 -2.69 10.85 -7.36
C CYS A 241 -3.36 12.16 -6.91
N ALA A 242 -3.17 13.22 -7.69
CA ALA A 242 -3.77 14.52 -7.40
C ALA A 242 -5.30 14.49 -7.48
N GLN A 243 -5.86 13.85 -8.51
CA GLN A 243 -7.30 13.69 -8.67
C GLN A 243 -7.91 12.78 -7.59
N LEU A 244 -7.20 11.74 -7.13
CA LEU A 244 -7.66 10.90 -6.03
C LEU A 244 -7.71 11.67 -4.71
N VAL A 245 -6.71 12.52 -4.41
CA VAL A 245 -6.72 13.39 -3.22
C VAL A 245 -7.89 14.38 -3.30
N GLU A 246 -8.12 15.03 -4.44
CA GLU A 246 -9.27 15.90 -4.67
C GLU A 246 -10.59 15.16 -4.44
N PHE A 247 -10.75 14.00 -5.09
CA PHE A 247 -11.95 13.19 -4.99
C PHE A 247 -12.27 12.79 -3.55
N PHE A 248 -11.34 12.14 -2.85
CA PHE A 248 -11.59 11.67 -1.48
C PHE A 248 -11.76 12.80 -0.49
N SER A 249 -11.06 13.93 -0.67
CA SER A 249 -11.21 15.10 0.20
C SER A 249 -12.57 15.79 0.06
N THR A 250 -13.34 15.46 -0.98
CA THR A 250 -14.72 15.94 -1.15
C THR A 250 -15.67 15.27 -0.14
N PHE A 251 -15.43 13.99 0.17
CA PHE A 251 -16.31 13.22 1.06
C PHE A 251 -15.89 13.31 2.52
N VAL A 252 -14.58 13.26 2.80
CA VAL A 252 -14.04 13.25 4.15
C VAL A 252 -12.92 14.27 4.31
N THR A 253 -12.75 14.82 5.51
CA THR A 253 -11.56 15.60 5.82
C THR A 253 -10.38 14.65 5.96
N LEU A 254 -9.44 14.73 5.02
CA LEU A 254 -8.21 13.96 5.09
C LEU A 254 -7.37 14.44 6.27
N GLN A 255 -6.90 13.52 7.11
CA GLN A 255 -6.06 13.79 8.26
C GLN A 255 -4.66 13.21 8.06
N PRO A 256 -3.62 13.70 8.74
CA PRO A 256 -2.30 13.07 8.74
C PRO A 256 -2.40 11.58 9.10
N GLY A 257 -1.75 10.72 8.31
CA GLY A 257 -1.77 9.27 8.50
C GLY A 257 -2.96 8.54 7.87
N VAL A 258 -3.94 9.24 7.30
CA VAL A 258 -4.90 8.63 6.36
C VAL A 258 -4.14 8.17 5.11
N ILE A 259 -4.46 7.00 4.59
CA ILE A 259 -3.86 6.47 3.36
C ILE A 259 -4.92 6.31 2.28
N ILE A 260 -4.48 6.54 1.02
CA ILE A 260 -5.28 6.34 -0.18
C ILE A 260 -4.59 5.28 -1.03
N SER A 261 -5.27 4.17 -1.30
CA SER A 261 -4.83 3.13 -2.24
C SER A 261 -5.30 3.48 -3.64
N THR A 262 -4.39 3.38 -4.61
CA THR A 262 -4.56 4.03 -5.92
C THR A 262 -5.13 3.11 -7.00
N GLY A 263 -5.47 1.87 -6.66
CA GLY A 263 -5.92 0.86 -7.62
C GLY A 263 -4.77 0.08 -8.25
N THR A 264 -5.09 -1.10 -8.75
CA THR A 264 -4.15 -2.09 -9.33
C THR A 264 -4.25 -2.15 -10.85
N PRO A 265 -3.16 -2.48 -11.58
CA PRO A 265 -3.21 -2.79 -13.01
C PRO A 265 -3.76 -4.18 -13.30
N GLY A 266 -3.99 -4.48 -14.57
CA GLY A 266 -4.35 -5.82 -15.06
C GLY A 266 -3.30 -6.90 -14.76
N GLY A 267 -3.73 -8.17 -14.81
CA GLY A 267 -2.90 -9.35 -14.52
C GLY A 267 -3.25 -10.01 -13.19
N THR A 268 -4.38 -9.66 -12.58
CA THR A 268 -4.92 -10.35 -11.40
C THR A 268 -5.34 -11.78 -11.76
N ALA A 269 -5.42 -12.68 -10.78
CA ALA A 269 -5.90 -14.04 -11.03
C ALA A 269 -7.37 -14.05 -11.49
N TRP A 270 -8.16 -13.09 -11.01
CA TRP A 270 -9.56 -12.93 -11.43
C TRP A 270 -9.70 -12.72 -12.96
N GLY A 271 -8.80 -11.99 -13.60
CA GLY A 271 -8.83 -11.81 -15.06
C GLY A 271 -8.89 -13.12 -15.84
N SER A 272 -8.41 -14.23 -15.28
CA SER A 272 -8.44 -15.58 -15.88
C SER A 272 -9.65 -16.42 -15.44
N ASP A 273 -10.48 -15.92 -14.53
CA ASP A 273 -11.61 -16.66 -13.96
C ASP A 273 -12.92 -16.37 -14.71
N ALA A 274 -13.22 -17.22 -15.72
CA ALA A 274 -14.45 -17.10 -16.47
C ALA A 274 -15.71 -17.35 -15.61
N GLU A 275 -15.63 -18.10 -14.50
CA GLU A 275 -16.76 -18.33 -13.60
C GLU A 275 -17.20 -17.05 -12.89
N LEU A 276 -16.28 -16.14 -12.63
CA LEU A 276 -16.57 -14.82 -12.05
C LEU A 276 -16.58 -13.70 -13.10
N GLY A 277 -16.66 -14.05 -14.38
CA GLY A 277 -16.80 -13.10 -15.48
C GLY A 277 -15.47 -12.41 -15.87
N GLY A 278 -14.33 -12.93 -15.44
CA GLY A 278 -13.03 -12.46 -15.86
C GLY A 278 -12.83 -12.64 -17.36
N LYS A 279 -12.34 -11.60 -18.02
CA LYS A 279 -11.95 -11.63 -19.42
C LYS A 279 -10.44 -11.67 -19.49
N LYS A 280 -9.90 -12.81 -19.87
CA LYS A 280 -8.45 -13.03 -19.94
C LYS A 280 -7.78 -12.00 -20.85
N PRO A 281 -6.98 -11.08 -20.32
CA PRO A 281 -6.25 -10.14 -21.16
C PRO A 281 -5.17 -10.89 -21.91
N MET A 282 -5.03 -10.62 -23.21
CA MET A 282 -3.94 -11.16 -24.01
C MET A 282 -2.67 -10.30 -23.83
N ARG A 283 -2.04 -10.38 -22.67
CA ARG A 283 -0.74 -9.74 -22.41
C ARG A 283 0.38 -10.75 -22.62
N LYS A 284 1.38 -10.37 -23.41
CA LYS A 284 2.55 -11.21 -23.73
C LYS A 284 3.71 -11.03 -22.75
N ASP A 285 3.67 -9.96 -21.96
CA ASP A 285 4.72 -9.51 -21.05
C ASP A 285 4.56 -10.00 -19.62
N VAL A 286 3.45 -10.69 -19.31
CA VAL A 286 3.17 -11.28 -18.00
C VAL A 286 2.72 -12.73 -18.13
N VAL A 287 2.96 -13.51 -17.07
CA VAL A 287 2.46 -14.89 -16.98
C VAL A 287 1.02 -14.84 -16.46
N THR A 288 0.08 -15.34 -17.24
CA THR A 288 -1.31 -15.43 -16.84
C THR A 288 -1.46 -16.38 -15.65
N ALA A 289 -2.20 -15.96 -14.62
CA ALA A 289 -2.48 -16.81 -13.46
C ALA A 289 -3.27 -18.06 -13.86
N SER A 290 -2.82 -19.22 -13.42
CA SER A 290 -3.51 -20.51 -13.58
C SER A 290 -4.40 -20.83 -12.39
N SER A 291 -4.21 -20.17 -11.26
CA SER A 291 -4.96 -20.36 -10.02
C SER A 291 -4.91 -19.08 -9.17
N TYR A 292 -5.82 -19.00 -8.23
CA TYR A 292 -5.75 -18.08 -7.11
C TYR A 292 -4.64 -18.48 -6.13
N LEU A 293 -4.26 -17.55 -5.24
CA LEU A 293 -3.22 -17.78 -4.24
C LEU A 293 -3.52 -18.99 -3.35
N GLN A 294 -2.49 -19.80 -3.13
CA GLN A 294 -2.54 -21.00 -2.29
C GLN A 294 -1.56 -20.91 -1.12
N PRO A 295 -1.80 -21.62 -0.01
CA PRO A 295 -0.79 -21.76 1.03
C PRO A 295 0.54 -22.25 0.49
N GLY A 296 1.62 -21.57 0.86
CA GLY A 296 2.98 -21.78 0.35
C GLY A 296 3.41 -20.76 -0.70
N ASP A 297 2.49 -20.02 -1.34
CA ASP A 297 2.84 -19.00 -2.32
C ASP A 297 3.57 -17.82 -1.68
N GLU A 298 4.56 -17.28 -2.40
CA GLU A 298 5.20 -16.01 -2.10
C GLU A 298 4.68 -14.94 -3.06
N VAL A 299 4.18 -13.83 -2.50
CA VAL A 299 3.70 -12.68 -3.26
C VAL A 299 4.66 -11.52 -3.05
N VAL A 300 5.13 -10.93 -4.15
CA VAL A 300 5.99 -9.75 -4.15
C VAL A 300 5.28 -8.63 -4.89
N CYS A 301 5.00 -7.55 -4.17
CA CYS A 301 4.51 -6.29 -4.72
C CYS A 301 5.66 -5.29 -4.77
N GLU A 302 6.02 -4.83 -5.95
CA GLU A 302 7.17 -3.94 -6.16
C GLU A 302 6.75 -2.67 -6.89
N ILE A 303 7.17 -1.53 -6.35
CA ILE A 303 7.08 -0.23 -7.03
C ILE A 303 8.46 0.40 -6.99
N LYS A 304 9.02 0.63 -8.19
CA LYS A 304 10.36 1.16 -8.34
C LYS A 304 10.52 2.52 -7.65
N GLY A 305 11.50 2.63 -6.77
CA GLY A 305 11.75 3.84 -5.98
C GLY A 305 10.90 3.96 -4.70
N VAL A 306 9.86 3.14 -4.53
CA VAL A 306 9.02 3.13 -3.33
C VAL A 306 9.35 1.94 -2.44
N GLY A 307 9.35 0.72 -2.99
CA GLY A 307 9.70 -0.45 -2.19
C GLY A 307 9.30 -1.78 -2.81
N ARG A 308 9.72 -2.84 -2.11
CA ARG A 308 9.43 -4.24 -2.43
C ARG A 308 8.82 -4.90 -1.20
N LEU A 309 7.51 -5.09 -1.23
CA LEU A 309 6.73 -5.73 -0.18
C LEU A 309 6.64 -7.23 -0.48
N VAL A 310 7.05 -8.06 0.47
CA VAL A 310 7.06 -9.53 0.32
C VAL A 310 6.24 -10.15 1.43
N ASN A 311 5.34 -11.05 1.08
CA ASN A 311 4.52 -11.79 2.02
C ASN A 311 4.35 -13.25 1.56
N ARG A 312 4.15 -14.17 2.49
CA ARG A 312 3.81 -15.57 2.20
C ARG A 312 2.34 -15.83 2.49
N VAL A 313 1.75 -16.72 1.74
CA VAL A 313 0.40 -17.20 1.98
C VAL A 313 0.47 -18.44 2.85
N VAL A 314 -0.32 -18.46 3.92
CA VAL A 314 -0.44 -19.62 4.82
C VAL A 314 -1.90 -20.04 4.97
N ALA A 315 -2.14 -21.28 5.34
CA ALA A 315 -3.47 -21.75 5.77
C ALA A 315 -3.83 -21.18 7.14
N ALA A 316 -5.14 -20.97 7.40
CA ALA A 316 -5.67 -20.53 8.69
C ALA A 316 -5.55 -21.62 9.78
#